data_85d2779e35983c444eb92ef2ed0b3ca6
#
_entry.id   85d2779e35983c444eb92ef2ed0b3ca6
#
_cell.length_a   1.000
_cell.length_b   1.000
_cell.length_c   1.000
_cell.angle_alpha   90.00
_cell.angle_beta   90.00
_cell.angle_gamma   90.00
#
_symmetry.space_group_name_H-M   'P 1'
#
loop_
_entity.id
_entity.type
_entity.pdbx_description
1 polymer ?
#
loop_
_entity_poly.entity_id
_entity_poly.type
_entity_poly.pdbx_seq_one_letter_code
_entity_poly.pdbx_strand_id
1 'polypeptide(L)'
;NAEAALKTARTNLSYCYIRAPYDGRVTRASYDVGNYINGAVQPVTLATLYKDDIMYANFNIEDNQFMRMKMIAAQNDPYVKMPTHVSVRLGQDGRQRYTGTLDYLSPNVDLSTGTLNVRANLENKDGELKSGLYVTITLPYSEQKNAVLVRDASIGTDQLGKFLYIVNDSNIVRYRHIEPGQLVNDTLRQVISGIRPNEQYVTTALLKVRDGMSIKPIK
;
A
#
# COMPACT_ATOMS: atom_id res chain seq x y z
N ASN A 1 -46.47 -39.11 10.41
CA ASN A 1 -46.70 -38.16 11.52
C ASN A 1 -45.61 -38.25 12.63
N ALA A 2 -45.22 -39.48 13.09
CA ALA A 2 -44.26 -39.64 14.17
C ALA A 2 -42.86 -39.17 13.81
N GLU A 3 -42.39 -39.41 12.57
CA GLU A 3 -41.09 -38.94 12.09
C GLU A 3 -41.02 -37.41 12.01
N ALA A 4 -42.08 -36.75 11.56
CA ALA A 4 -42.19 -35.30 11.53
C ALA A 4 -42.13 -34.71 12.94
N ALA A 5 -42.83 -35.30 13.90
CA ALA A 5 -42.79 -34.92 15.30
C ALA A 5 -41.39 -35.08 15.89
N LEU A 6 -40.71 -36.20 15.62
CA LEU A 6 -39.34 -36.47 16.06
C LEU A 6 -38.35 -35.44 15.47
N LYS A 7 -38.50 -35.14 14.20
CA LYS A 7 -37.66 -34.12 13.53
C LYS A 7 -37.82 -32.74 14.17
N THR A 8 -39.05 -32.35 14.43
CA THR A 8 -39.34 -31.06 15.09
C THR A 8 -38.76 -31.01 16.51
N ALA A 9 -38.93 -32.10 17.30
CA ALA A 9 -38.37 -32.18 18.65
C ALA A 9 -36.83 -32.11 18.64
N ARG A 10 -36.17 -32.79 17.69
CA ARG A 10 -34.69 -32.72 17.52
C ARG A 10 -34.24 -31.33 17.12
N THR A 11 -34.94 -30.66 16.23
CA THR A 11 -34.64 -29.27 15.83
C THR A 11 -34.77 -28.34 17.02
N ASN A 12 -35.85 -28.44 17.82
CA ASN A 12 -36.04 -27.62 19.03
C ASN A 12 -34.91 -27.88 20.04
N LEU A 13 -34.52 -29.13 20.24
CA LEU A 13 -33.40 -29.46 21.11
C LEU A 13 -32.07 -28.87 20.60
N SER A 14 -31.84 -28.84 19.28
CA SER A 14 -30.62 -28.26 18.70
C SER A 14 -30.51 -26.75 18.99
N TYR A 15 -31.61 -26.04 19.10
CA TYR A 15 -31.61 -24.62 19.43
C TYR A 15 -31.23 -24.33 20.89
N CYS A 16 -31.31 -25.35 21.77
CA CYS A 16 -30.80 -25.21 23.14
C CYS A 16 -29.28 -25.15 23.25
N TYR A 17 -28.59 -25.53 22.17
CA TYR A 17 -27.12 -25.57 22.09
C TYR A 17 -26.61 -24.68 20.95
N ILE A 18 -26.27 -23.44 21.30
CA ILE A 18 -25.73 -22.48 20.32
C ILE A 18 -24.24 -22.74 20.14
N ARG A 19 -23.83 -23.06 18.91
CA ARG A 19 -22.46 -23.35 18.56
C ARG A 19 -21.94 -22.34 17.54
N ALA A 20 -20.63 -22.05 17.59
CA ALA A 20 -19.97 -21.26 16.58
C ALA A 20 -20.01 -21.99 15.22
N PRO A 21 -20.41 -21.34 14.13
CA PRO A 21 -20.49 -21.94 12.79
C PRO A 21 -19.12 -22.15 12.14
N TYR A 22 -18.08 -21.48 12.62
CA TYR A 22 -16.70 -21.56 12.14
C TYR A 22 -15.72 -21.20 13.26
N ASP A 23 -14.44 -21.51 13.08
CA ASP A 23 -13.38 -21.14 14.01
C ASP A 23 -13.09 -19.65 13.93
N GLY A 24 -12.93 -18.99 15.09
CA GLY A 24 -12.71 -17.57 15.16
C GLY A 24 -12.67 -17.04 16.59
N ARG A 25 -12.61 -15.74 16.74
CA ARG A 25 -12.64 -15.05 18.04
C ARG A 25 -14.02 -14.51 18.33
N VAL A 26 -14.51 -14.83 19.51
CA VAL A 26 -15.81 -14.38 19.97
C VAL A 26 -15.66 -13.13 20.86
N THR A 27 -16.57 -12.18 20.71
CA THR A 27 -16.66 -11.04 21.63
C THR A 27 -17.22 -11.48 22.97
N ARG A 28 -17.19 -10.55 23.93
CA ARG A 28 -17.93 -10.73 25.21
C ARG A 28 -19.38 -11.00 24.90
N ALA A 29 -19.98 -11.96 25.64
CA ALA A 29 -21.41 -12.20 25.60
C ALA A 29 -22.20 -10.94 26.05
N SER A 30 -23.26 -10.63 25.33
CA SER A 30 -24.14 -9.49 25.64
C SER A 30 -25.11 -9.77 26.78
N TYR A 31 -25.25 -11.04 27.14
CA TYR A 31 -26.17 -11.50 28.15
C TYR A 31 -25.48 -12.46 29.11
N ASP A 32 -25.85 -12.36 30.39
CA ASP A 32 -25.33 -13.22 31.45
C ASP A 32 -26.33 -14.39 31.76
N VAL A 33 -25.81 -15.39 32.48
CA VAL A 33 -26.61 -16.52 32.93
C VAL A 33 -27.78 -16.03 33.81
N GLY A 34 -28.99 -16.49 33.50
CA GLY A 34 -30.21 -16.06 34.16
C GLY A 34 -30.99 -14.96 33.44
N ASN A 35 -30.43 -14.35 32.41
CA ASN A 35 -31.16 -13.36 31.62
C ASN A 35 -32.20 -14.07 30.72
N TYR A 36 -33.41 -13.51 30.69
CA TYR A 36 -34.43 -13.95 29.74
C TYR A 36 -34.21 -13.30 28.37
N ILE A 37 -34.15 -14.12 27.33
CA ILE A 37 -33.91 -13.68 25.94
C ILE A 37 -35.08 -14.16 25.09
N ASN A 38 -35.74 -13.22 24.41
CA ASN A 38 -36.83 -13.53 23.48
C ASN A 38 -36.46 -13.08 22.07
N GLY A 39 -35.99 -14.01 21.25
CA GLY A 39 -35.69 -13.80 19.85
C GLY A 39 -36.86 -13.94 18.88
N ALA A 40 -38.06 -14.25 19.37
CA ALA A 40 -39.23 -14.49 18.52
C ALA A 40 -39.79 -13.22 17.87
N VAL A 41 -39.63 -12.05 18.50
CA VAL A 41 -40.15 -10.77 18.04
C VAL A 41 -39.06 -10.01 17.23
N GLN A 42 -37.84 -10.01 17.74
CA GLN A 42 -36.71 -9.38 17.11
C GLN A 42 -35.43 -10.25 17.28
N PRO A 43 -34.57 -10.36 16.24
CA PRO A 43 -33.30 -11.06 16.38
C PRO A 43 -32.45 -10.43 17.49
N VAL A 44 -31.91 -11.24 18.37
CA VAL A 44 -31.08 -10.83 19.49
C VAL A 44 -29.65 -11.32 19.25
N THR A 45 -28.69 -10.39 19.25
CA THR A 45 -27.28 -10.72 19.12
C THR A 45 -26.70 -11.13 20.47
N LEU A 46 -26.34 -12.39 20.63
CA LEU A 46 -25.74 -12.94 21.85
C LEU A 46 -24.28 -12.62 21.99
N ALA A 47 -23.55 -12.78 20.89
CA ALA A 47 -22.12 -12.45 20.75
C ALA A 47 -21.80 -12.31 19.27
N THR A 48 -20.70 -11.64 18.96
CA THR A 48 -20.21 -11.54 17.59
C THR A 48 -18.99 -12.43 17.44
N LEU A 49 -18.95 -13.22 16.36
CA LEU A 49 -17.83 -14.07 16.01
C LEU A 49 -17.06 -13.45 14.84
N TYR A 50 -15.77 -13.25 15.02
CA TYR A 50 -14.86 -12.74 14.01
C TYR A 50 -13.94 -13.84 13.51
N LYS A 51 -13.84 -13.96 12.20
CA LYS A 51 -12.79 -14.73 11.54
C LYS A 51 -11.69 -13.76 11.15
N ASP A 52 -10.64 -13.70 11.95
CA ASP A 52 -9.58 -12.69 11.87
C ASP A 52 -8.20 -13.25 11.47
N ASP A 53 -8.15 -14.47 10.96
CA ASP A 53 -6.97 -15.11 10.37
C ASP A 53 -6.51 -14.44 9.06
N ILE A 54 -7.46 -13.90 8.31
CA ILE A 54 -7.24 -13.10 7.11
C ILE A 54 -7.94 -11.76 7.27
N MET A 55 -7.20 -10.67 7.09
CA MET A 55 -7.74 -9.33 7.13
C MET A 55 -7.79 -8.72 5.74
N TYR A 56 -8.81 -7.93 5.48
CA TYR A 56 -8.98 -7.23 4.21
C TYR A 56 -8.63 -5.76 4.36
N ALA A 57 -7.69 -5.28 3.57
CA ALA A 57 -7.40 -3.87 3.43
C ALA A 57 -8.13 -3.33 2.21
N ASN A 58 -9.13 -2.48 2.43
CA ASN A 58 -9.87 -1.80 1.36
C ASN A 58 -9.29 -0.41 1.14
N PHE A 59 -9.06 -0.06 -0.11
CA PHE A 59 -8.55 1.26 -0.50
C PHE A 59 -9.04 1.63 -1.88
N ASN A 60 -8.95 2.91 -2.21
CA ASN A 60 -9.36 3.43 -3.50
C ASN A 60 -8.15 3.91 -4.29
N ILE A 61 -8.16 3.68 -5.60
CA ILE A 61 -7.18 4.19 -6.56
C ILE A 61 -7.91 5.13 -7.51
N GLU A 62 -7.34 6.30 -7.78
CA GLU A 62 -7.86 7.23 -8.78
C GLU A 62 -7.79 6.61 -10.19
N ASP A 63 -8.80 6.87 -11.01
CA ASP A 63 -8.89 6.36 -12.38
C ASP A 63 -7.65 6.74 -13.23
N ASN A 64 -7.17 7.96 -13.09
CA ASN A 64 -5.95 8.44 -13.74
C ASN A 64 -4.70 7.65 -13.33
N GLN A 65 -4.57 7.31 -12.04
CA GLN A 65 -3.47 6.48 -11.55
C GLN A 65 -3.56 5.07 -12.12
N PHE A 66 -4.76 4.51 -12.12
CA PHE A 66 -5.02 3.19 -12.69
C PHE A 66 -4.66 3.12 -14.17
N MET A 67 -5.08 4.11 -14.97
CA MET A 67 -4.74 4.19 -16.39
C MET A 67 -3.24 4.32 -16.62
N ARG A 68 -2.55 5.13 -15.81
CA ARG A 68 -1.09 5.28 -15.85
C ARG A 68 -0.39 3.96 -15.54
N MET A 69 -0.84 3.24 -14.51
CA MET A 69 -0.31 1.93 -14.15
C MET A 69 -0.46 0.92 -15.30
N LYS A 70 -1.62 0.89 -15.96
CA LYS A 70 -1.85 0.06 -17.15
C LYS A 70 -0.93 0.41 -18.30
N MET A 71 -0.73 1.70 -18.59
CA MET A 71 0.17 2.15 -19.66
C MET A 71 1.62 1.73 -19.40
N ILE A 72 2.11 1.88 -18.17
CA ILE A 72 3.46 1.49 -17.80
C ILE A 72 3.63 -0.04 -17.87
N ALA A 73 2.66 -0.79 -17.39
CA ALA A 73 2.67 -2.25 -17.50
C ALA A 73 2.74 -2.70 -18.97
N ALA A 74 1.94 -2.10 -19.84
CA ALA A 74 1.91 -2.42 -21.26
C ALA A 74 3.20 -2.03 -22.02
N GLN A 75 3.92 -0.99 -21.57
CA GLN A 75 5.20 -0.59 -22.18
C GLN A 75 6.34 -1.53 -21.79
N ASN A 76 6.33 -2.07 -20.58
CA ASN A 76 7.41 -2.95 -20.10
C ASN A 76 7.22 -4.40 -20.57
N ASP A 77 6.00 -4.89 -20.62
CA ASP A 77 5.62 -6.21 -21.14
C ASP A 77 4.10 -6.25 -21.35
N PRO A 78 3.61 -6.53 -22.58
CA PRO A 78 2.16 -6.67 -22.85
C PRO A 78 1.47 -7.75 -22.01
N TYR A 79 2.21 -8.70 -21.47
CA TYR A 79 1.73 -9.78 -20.62
C TYR A 79 1.88 -9.51 -19.10
N VAL A 80 2.49 -8.39 -18.71
CA VAL A 80 2.63 -8.06 -17.29
C VAL A 80 1.26 -7.77 -16.69
N LYS A 81 0.88 -8.63 -15.77
CA LYS A 81 -0.32 -8.43 -14.94
C LYS A 81 -0.07 -7.27 -13.98
N MET A 82 -1.17 -6.61 -13.61
CA MET A 82 -1.16 -5.63 -12.51
C MET A 82 -0.39 -6.18 -11.31
N PRO A 83 0.29 -5.31 -10.53
CA PRO A 83 0.99 -5.76 -9.34
C PRO A 83 0.03 -6.50 -8.42
N THR A 84 0.43 -7.70 -8.02
CA THR A 84 -0.39 -8.57 -7.18
C THR A 84 -0.10 -8.38 -5.69
N HIS A 85 1.03 -7.74 -5.37
CA HIS A 85 1.47 -7.56 -3.99
C HIS A 85 1.45 -6.09 -3.58
N VAL A 86 1.05 -5.84 -2.34
CA VAL A 86 1.06 -4.53 -1.71
C VAL A 86 1.85 -4.59 -0.41
N SER A 87 2.53 -3.49 -0.09
CA SER A 87 3.11 -3.30 1.22
C SER A 87 2.16 -2.46 2.07
N VAL A 88 1.82 -2.97 3.23
CA VAL A 88 0.90 -2.32 4.18
C VAL A 88 1.67 -1.96 5.44
N ARG A 89 1.55 -0.73 5.89
CA ARG A 89 2.18 -0.21 7.12
C ARG A 89 1.10 0.21 8.10
N LEU A 90 1.27 -0.17 9.37
CA LEU A 90 0.43 0.25 10.47
C LEU A 90 0.97 1.54 11.10
N GLY A 91 0.06 2.47 11.40
CA GLY A 91 0.37 3.71 12.09
C GLY A 91 1.25 4.69 11.30
N GLN A 92 1.50 5.86 11.89
CA GLN A 92 2.31 6.91 11.27
C GLN A 92 3.81 6.58 11.28
N ASP A 93 4.30 5.85 12.28
CA ASP A 93 5.72 5.50 12.42
C ASP A 93 6.19 4.38 11.48
N GLY A 94 5.26 3.69 10.83
CA GLY A 94 5.52 2.75 9.75
C GLY A 94 6.47 1.59 10.05
N ARG A 95 6.69 1.26 11.33
CA ARG A 95 7.65 0.23 11.76
C ARG A 95 7.15 -1.18 11.45
N GLN A 96 5.85 -1.42 11.62
CA GLN A 96 5.25 -2.72 11.29
C GLN A 96 4.83 -2.75 9.82
N ARG A 97 5.41 -3.68 9.08
CA ARG A 97 5.14 -3.88 7.66
C ARG A 97 4.52 -5.25 7.44
N TYR A 98 3.43 -5.25 6.70
CA TYR A 98 2.77 -6.46 6.24
C TYR A 98 2.78 -6.49 4.73
N THR A 99 2.83 -7.68 4.16
CA THR A 99 2.69 -7.87 2.71
C THR A 99 1.30 -8.43 2.45
N GLY A 100 0.56 -7.77 1.60
CA GLY A 100 -0.76 -8.22 1.16
C GLY A 100 -0.75 -8.65 -0.29
N THR A 101 -1.75 -9.43 -0.66
CA THR A 101 -2.01 -9.83 -2.05
C THR A 101 -3.32 -9.21 -2.50
N LEU A 102 -3.31 -8.53 -3.65
CA LEU A 102 -4.53 -8.00 -4.26
C LEU A 102 -5.43 -9.17 -4.69
N ASP A 103 -6.65 -9.17 -4.22
CA ASP A 103 -7.65 -10.20 -4.56
C ASP A 103 -8.88 -9.64 -5.28
N TYR A 104 -9.10 -8.33 -5.18
CA TYR A 104 -10.24 -7.69 -5.81
C TYR A 104 -9.88 -6.31 -6.35
N LEU A 105 -10.34 -6.04 -7.56
CA LEU A 105 -10.34 -4.74 -8.21
C LEU A 105 -11.75 -4.51 -8.77
N SER A 106 -12.35 -3.37 -8.41
CA SER A 106 -13.68 -3.01 -8.93
C SER A 106 -13.69 -2.96 -10.46
N PRO A 107 -14.67 -3.57 -11.13
CA PRO A 107 -14.83 -3.45 -12.57
C PRO A 107 -15.33 -2.08 -13.00
N ASN A 108 -15.89 -1.30 -12.08
CA ASN A 108 -16.49 0.01 -12.34
C ASN A 108 -15.75 1.10 -11.56
N VAL A 109 -15.65 2.28 -12.18
CA VAL A 109 -15.25 3.51 -11.51
C VAL A 109 -16.46 4.09 -10.77
N ASP A 110 -16.29 4.49 -9.53
CA ASP A 110 -17.28 5.27 -8.81
C ASP A 110 -17.29 6.69 -9.39
N LEU A 111 -18.38 7.05 -10.05
CA LEU A 111 -18.53 8.33 -10.75
C LEU A 111 -18.56 9.53 -9.80
N SER A 112 -18.88 9.33 -8.53
CA SER A 112 -18.93 10.42 -7.53
C SER A 112 -17.55 10.81 -7.04
N THR A 113 -16.60 9.87 -7.01
CA THR A 113 -15.24 10.05 -6.49
C THR A 113 -14.16 9.93 -7.56
N GLY A 114 -14.47 9.41 -8.75
CA GLY A 114 -13.49 9.11 -9.80
C GLY A 114 -12.49 8.04 -9.40
N THR A 115 -12.89 7.10 -8.53
CA THR A 115 -11.98 6.08 -7.99
C THR A 115 -12.46 4.65 -8.25
N LEU A 116 -11.51 3.72 -8.25
CA LEU A 116 -11.78 2.27 -8.24
C LEU A 116 -11.50 1.71 -6.85
N ASN A 117 -12.43 0.92 -6.34
CA ASN A 117 -12.22 0.20 -5.09
C ASN A 117 -11.32 -1.02 -5.31
N VAL A 118 -10.34 -1.17 -4.45
CA VAL A 118 -9.35 -2.27 -4.47
C VAL A 118 -9.28 -2.89 -3.10
N ARG A 119 -9.08 -4.21 -3.06
CA ARG A 119 -8.95 -4.96 -1.83
C ARG A 119 -7.69 -5.82 -1.86
N ALA A 120 -6.99 -5.83 -0.74
CA ALA A 120 -5.86 -6.72 -0.52
C ALA A 120 -6.11 -7.63 0.68
N ASN A 121 -5.70 -8.88 0.56
CA ASN A 121 -5.68 -9.87 1.63
C ASN A 121 -4.38 -9.76 2.41
N LEU A 122 -4.47 -9.76 3.73
CA LEU A 122 -3.34 -9.77 4.65
C LEU A 122 -3.47 -10.97 5.60
N GLU A 123 -2.43 -11.78 5.71
CA GLU A 123 -2.36 -12.81 6.73
C GLU A 123 -2.20 -12.16 8.12
N ASN A 124 -2.96 -12.62 9.08
CA ASN A 124 -2.99 -12.11 10.46
C ASN A 124 -2.73 -13.23 11.47
N LYS A 125 -1.65 -13.99 11.25
CA LYS A 125 -1.31 -15.16 12.08
C LYS A 125 -1.15 -14.81 13.56
N ASP A 126 -0.57 -13.63 13.84
CA ASP A 126 -0.30 -13.18 15.20
C ASP A 126 -1.50 -12.45 15.83
N GLY A 127 -2.56 -12.21 15.05
CA GLY A 127 -3.77 -11.52 15.50
C GLY A 127 -3.55 -10.05 15.87
N GLU A 128 -2.49 -9.42 15.37
CA GLU A 128 -2.17 -8.01 15.62
C GLU A 128 -3.08 -7.06 14.84
N LEU A 129 -3.48 -7.46 13.64
CA LEU A 129 -4.40 -6.69 12.81
C LEU A 129 -5.81 -6.77 13.38
N LYS A 130 -6.45 -5.62 13.52
CA LYS A 130 -7.82 -5.51 13.98
C LYS A 130 -8.66 -4.77 12.94
N SER A 131 -9.92 -5.17 12.82
CA SER A 131 -10.86 -4.44 11.98
C SER A 131 -11.03 -3.00 12.48
N GLY A 132 -11.05 -2.04 11.55
CA GLY A 132 -11.14 -0.61 11.85
C GLY A 132 -9.80 0.10 12.02
N LEU A 133 -8.66 -0.60 11.91
CA LEU A 133 -7.34 0.05 11.91
C LEU A 133 -7.11 0.83 10.62
N TYR A 134 -6.49 2.00 10.77
CA TYR A 134 -6.00 2.80 9.66
C TYR A 134 -4.63 2.29 9.21
N VAL A 135 -4.47 2.07 7.91
CA VAL A 135 -3.23 1.54 7.32
C VAL A 135 -2.80 2.39 6.12
N THR A 136 -1.49 2.49 5.92
CA THR A 136 -0.92 3.07 4.71
C THR A 136 -0.54 1.95 3.75
N ILE A 137 -1.10 1.99 2.55
CA ILE A 137 -0.87 0.99 1.51
C ILE A 137 0.06 1.57 0.45
N THR A 138 1.12 0.85 0.15
CA THR A 138 2.03 1.15 -0.95
C THR A 138 1.88 0.08 -2.01
N LEU A 139 1.42 0.49 -3.19
CA LEU A 139 1.24 -0.37 -4.36
C LEU A 139 2.40 -0.11 -5.34
N PRO A 140 3.40 -1.01 -5.43
CA PRO A 140 4.48 -0.88 -6.41
C PRO A 140 3.92 -1.27 -7.79
N TYR A 141 3.93 -0.38 -8.75
CA TYR A 141 3.42 -0.62 -10.10
C TYR A 141 4.49 -0.56 -11.19
N SER A 142 5.70 -0.13 -10.84
CA SER A 142 6.84 -0.09 -11.76
C SER A 142 8.14 -0.27 -10.98
N GLU A 143 9.06 -1.04 -11.54
CA GLU A 143 10.42 -1.20 -11.04
C GLU A 143 11.39 -0.85 -12.16
N GLN A 144 12.21 0.17 -11.95
CA GLN A 144 13.29 0.52 -12.87
C GLN A 144 14.62 0.13 -12.24
N LYS A 145 15.15 -1.02 -12.65
CA LYS A 145 16.38 -1.60 -12.09
C LYS A 145 17.63 -0.73 -12.28
N ASN A 146 17.66 0.13 -13.31
CA ASN A 146 18.81 0.98 -13.67
C ASN A 146 18.52 2.48 -13.49
N ALA A 147 17.61 2.85 -12.62
CA ALA A 147 17.31 4.25 -12.36
C ALA A 147 18.49 4.93 -11.65
N VAL A 148 18.93 6.07 -12.18
CA VAL A 148 19.91 6.93 -11.50
C VAL A 148 19.14 7.79 -10.50
N LEU A 149 19.50 7.68 -9.22
CA LEU A 149 18.93 8.45 -8.15
C LEU A 149 19.93 9.48 -7.63
N VAL A 150 19.49 10.72 -7.48
CA VAL A 150 20.28 11.81 -6.91
C VAL A 150 19.53 12.43 -5.74
N ARG A 151 20.22 13.09 -4.82
CA ARG A 151 19.55 13.84 -3.76
C ARG A 151 18.75 15.00 -4.36
N ASP A 152 17.46 15.09 -4.06
CA ASP A 152 16.58 16.16 -4.57
C ASP A 152 17.12 17.55 -4.21
N ALA A 153 17.67 17.72 -3.01
CA ALA A 153 18.33 18.95 -2.56
C ALA A 153 19.59 19.35 -3.37
N SER A 154 20.13 18.46 -4.19
CA SER A 154 21.29 18.74 -5.06
C SER A 154 20.89 19.25 -6.44
N ILE A 155 19.61 19.21 -6.77
CA ILE A 155 19.09 19.66 -8.06
C ILE A 155 18.88 21.18 -8.00
N GLY A 156 19.62 21.89 -8.82
CA GLY A 156 19.42 23.32 -9.05
C GLY A 156 18.30 23.59 -10.05
N THR A 157 17.81 24.82 -10.03
CA THR A 157 16.81 25.31 -10.99
C THR A 157 17.26 26.67 -11.52
N ASP A 158 17.24 26.82 -12.82
CA ASP A 158 17.48 28.10 -13.50
C ASP A 158 16.41 28.38 -14.57
N GLN A 159 16.66 29.35 -15.42
CA GLN A 159 15.72 29.75 -16.49
C GLN A 159 15.57 28.68 -17.58
N LEU A 160 16.57 27.79 -17.73
CA LEU A 160 16.60 26.74 -18.72
C LEU A 160 16.03 25.40 -18.19
N GLY A 161 15.78 25.29 -16.87
CA GLY A 161 15.19 24.11 -16.26
C GLY A 161 15.94 23.60 -15.03
N LYS A 162 16.03 22.27 -14.91
CA LYS A 162 16.71 21.60 -13.80
C LYS A 162 18.14 21.22 -14.19
N PHE A 163 19.07 21.37 -13.26
CA PHE A 163 20.49 21.05 -13.50
C PHE A 163 21.15 20.40 -12.31
N LEU A 164 22.29 19.76 -12.57
CA LEU A 164 23.23 19.25 -11.58
C LEU A 164 24.65 19.75 -11.86
N TYR A 165 25.42 19.92 -10.79
CA TYR A 165 26.86 20.09 -10.89
C TYR A 165 27.53 18.72 -10.80
N ILE A 166 28.08 18.25 -11.92
CA ILE A 166 28.79 16.97 -12.06
C ILE A 166 30.30 17.22 -11.93
N VAL A 167 30.98 16.31 -11.26
CA VAL A 167 32.44 16.39 -11.08
C VAL A 167 33.11 15.40 -12.01
N ASN A 168 34.02 15.90 -12.87
CA ASN A 168 34.80 15.04 -13.77
C ASN A 168 36.01 14.41 -13.06
N ASP A 169 36.68 13.51 -13.71
CA ASP A 169 37.87 12.81 -13.20
C ASP A 169 39.03 13.74 -12.81
N SER A 170 39.04 14.98 -13.31
CA SER A 170 40.02 16.02 -12.98
C SER A 170 39.56 16.91 -11.80
N ASN A 171 38.51 16.52 -11.08
CA ASN A 171 37.90 17.30 -9.99
C ASN A 171 37.42 18.70 -10.43
N ILE A 172 37.04 18.86 -11.69
CA ILE A 172 36.46 20.10 -12.22
C ILE A 172 34.95 19.93 -12.27
N VAL A 173 34.23 20.92 -11.74
CA VAL A 173 32.79 20.98 -11.78
C VAL A 173 32.31 21.30 -13.20
N ARG A 174 31.27 20.59 -13.63
CA ARG A 174 30.58 20.83 -14.87
C ARG A 174 29.08 20.99 -14.62
N TYR A 175 28.56 22.09 -15.08
CA TYR A 175 27.13 22.34 -15.13
C TYR A 175 26.49 21.45 -16.19
N ARG A 176 25.41 20.75 -15.85
CA ARG A 176 24.73 19.87 -16.79
C ARG A 176 23.22 19.90 -16.55
N HIS A 177 22.47 20.18 -17.61
CA HIS A 177 21.03 20.01 -17.60
C HIS A 177 20.62 18.57 -17.39
N ILE A 178 19.57 18.39 -16.62
CA ILE A 178 18.97 17.08 -16.33
C ILE A 178 17.47 17.12 -16.54
N GLU A 179 16.91 15.98 -16.85
CA GLU A 179 15.48 15.75 -16.85
C GLU A 179 15.10 14.98 -15.58
N PRO A 180 14.45 15.65 -14.59
CA PRO A 180 14.08 14.99 -13.34
C PRO A 180 12.85 14.13 -13.55
N GLY A 181 12.86 12.95 -12.93
CA GLY A 181 11.73 12.03 -12.81
C GLY A 181 11.03 12.16 -11.48
N GLN A 182 10.54 11.03 -10.99
CA GLN A 182 9.77 10.95 -9.75
C GLN A 182 10.66 11.11 -8.50
N LEU A 183 10.07 11.66 -7.44
CA LEU A 183 10.68 11.69 -6.11
C LEU A 183 10.55 10.31 -5.46
N VAL A 184 11.66 9.80 -4.92
CA VAL A 184 11.73 8.49 -4.27
C VAL A 184 12.11 8.69 -2.80
N ASN A 185 11.34 8.13 -1.89
CA ASN A 185 11.61 8.19 -0.43
C ASN A 185 11.79 9.62 0.12
N ASP A 186 11.08 10.60 -0.41
CA ASP A 186 11.07 12.03 -0.01
C ASP A 186 12.44 12.74 -0.05
N THR A 187 13.51 12.05 -0.39
CA THR A 187 14.88 12.57 -0.37
C THR A 187 15.64 12.40 -1.67
N LEU A 188 15.31 11.39 -2.44
CA LEU A 188 15.98 11.04 -3.69
C LEU A 188 15.03 11.30 -4.86
N ARG A 189 15.58 11.87 -5.91
CA ARG A 189 14.88 12.05 -7.19
C ARG A 189 15.51 11.22 -8.27
N GLN A 190 14.69 10.54 -9.02
CA GLN A 190 15.13 9.88 -10.25
C GLN A 190 15.55 10.92 -11.27
N VAL A 191 16.61 10.63 -12.01
CA VAL A 191 17.02 11.41 -13.19
C VAL A 191 16.85 10.54 -14.42
N ILE A 192 16.02 11.01 -15.36
CA ILE A 192 15.68 10.29 -16.60
C ILE A 192 16.83 10.43 -17.60
N SER A 193 17.38 11.64 -17.72
CA SER A 193 18.47 11.93 -18.62
C SER A 193 19.40 13.02 -18.08
N GLY A 194 20.64 13.08 -18.56
CA GLY A 194 21.62 14.11 -18.19
C GLY A 194 22.71 13.66 -17.22
N ILE A 195 22.60 12.51 -16.57
CA ILE A 195 23.65 11.92 -15.72
C ILE A 195 23.83 10.43 -16.05
N ARG A 196 25.06 9.95 -15.97
CA ARG A 196 25.39 8.54 -16.16
C ARG A 196 25.51 7.83 -14.81
N PRO A 197 25.31 6.51 -14.76
CA PRO A 197 25.63 5.73 -13.58
C PRO A 197 27.09 5.93 -13.14
N ASN A 198 27.30 6.05 -11.83
CA ASN A 198 28.62 6.26 -11.20
C ASN A 198 29.28 7.62 -11.44
N GLU A 199 28.66 8.57 -12.11
CA GLU A 199 29.15 9.94 -12.14
C GLU A 199 29.06 10.59 -10.75
N GLN A 200 30.07 11.35 -10.36
CA GLN A 200 30.07 12.11 -9.12
C GLN A 200 29.38 13.44 -9.32
N TYR A 201 28.58 13.85 -8.33
CA TYR A 201 27.90 15.13 -8.35
C TYR A 201 27.99 15.86 -7.01
N VAL A 202 27.84 17.17 -7.03
CA VAL A 202 27.94 18.03 -5.83
C VAL A 202 26.68 17.91 -5.00
N THR A 203 26.81 17.56 -3.73
CA THR A 203 25.67 17.37 -2.79
C THR A 203 25.47 18.53 -1.83
N THR A 204 26.52 19.33 -1.59
CA THR A 204 26.52 20.43 -0.62
C THR A 204 27.14 21.69 -1.21
N ALA A 205 26.86 22.82 -0.59
CA ALA A 205 27.43 24.12 -0.98
C ALA A 205 27.13 24.56 -2.44
N LEU A 206 25.97 24.22 -2.98
CA LEU A 206 25.57 24.51 -4.36
C LEU A 206 25.69 25.99 -4.73
N LEU A 207 25.44 26.91 -3.79
CA LEU A 207 25.52 28.36 -4.01
C LEU A 207 26.97 28.87 -4.17
N LYS A 208 27.97 28.10 -3.75
CA LYS A 208 29.39 28.45 -3.84
C LYS A 208 30.07 27.84 -5.04
N VAL A 209 29.44 26.89 -5.70
CA VAL A 209 30.01 26.15 -6.81
C VAL A 209 29.59 26.78 -8.15
N ARG A 210 30.52 26.83 -9.10
CA ARG A 210 30.29 27.34 -10.47
C ARG A 210 30.90 26.38 -11.49
N ASP A 211 30.41 26.47 -12.71
CA ASP A 211 30.98 25.69 -13.83
C ASP A 211 32.45 26.03 -14.03
N GLY A 212 33.26 25.01 -14.30
CA GLY A 212 34.70 25.15 -14.48
C GLY A 212 35.53 25.25 -13.21
N MET A 213 34.90 25.29 -12.03
CA MET A 213 35.61 25.39 -10.74
C MET A 213 36.26 24.06 -10.38
N SER A 214 37.56 24.12 -9.97
CA SER A 214 38.25 22.97 -9.38
C SER A 214 37.85 22.82 -7.92
N ILE A 215 37.45 21.61 -7.51
CA ILE A 215 37.06 21.29 -6.14
C ILE A 215 37.88 20.15 -5.56
N LYS A 216 37.98 20.11 -4.25
CA LYS A 216 38.56 18.97 -3.52
C LYS A 216 37.39 18.18 -2.90
N PRO A 217 37.07 16.97 -3.42
CA PRO A 217 36.00 16.17 -2.88
C PRO A 217 36.28 15.79 -1.41
N ILE A 218 35.32 15.99 -0.56
CA ILE A 218 35.34 15.45 0.80
C ILE A 218 34.48 14.18 0.73
N LYS A 219 35.11 13.03 0.99
CA LYS A 219 34.41 11.74 1.00
C LYS A 219 33.58 11.56 2.26
#